data_18ddb939dfb3083bff688fdf845bd7df
#
_entry.id   18ddb939dfb3083bff688fdf845bd7df
#
_cell.length_a   1.000
_cell.length_b   1.000
_cell.length_c   1.000
_cell.angle_alpha   90.00
_cell.angle_beta   90.00
_cell.angle_gamma   90.00
#
_symmetry.space_group_name_H-M   'P 1'
#
loop_
_entity.id
_entity.type
_entity.pdbx_description
1 polymer ?
#
loop_
_entity_poly.entity_id
_entity_poly.type
_entity_poly.pdbx_seq_one_letter_code
_entity_poly.pdbx_strand_id
1 'polypeptide(L)'
;MIKDNSGSNSSILSVGINRATNLVPNSAIVEKIDSTDEWIQQRTGIETRRFAAKDVSVVDMGTVAAKQAIERAKLTAADIDVIILASITYPHQTPSGASGIAANIGANKAAAFDLAAACAGFTYGIGIAKDLIKGGTAKHVLVIGAEKISDFTNPTDRATAFIFADGAGAVVVGPTNEIGIGPTAWGSDSDQRDAITMSSWLDYKNTDADRKSVV
;
A
#
# COMPACT_ATOMS: atom_id res chain seq x y z
N MET A 1 27.17 3.58 -13.90
CA MET A 1 27.21 2.29 -14.61
C MET A 1 26.20 1.39 -13.91
N ILE A 2 25.16 0.96 -14.62
CA ILE A 2 24.22 -0.07 -14.13
C ILE A 2 25.01 -1.37 -14.10
N LYS A 3 25.11 -2.02 -12.93
CA LYS A 3 25.74 -3.34 -12.85
C LYS A 3 24.80 -4.33 -13.52
N ASP A 4 25.32 -5.08 -14.47
CA ASP A 4 24.57 -6.16 -15.13
C ASP A 4 24.22 -7.24 -14.10
N ASN A 5 22.95 -7.29 -13.71
CA ASN A 5 22.36 -8.33 -12.88
C ASN A 5 21.39 -9.21 -13.70
N SER A 6 21.46 -9.14 -15.04
CA SER A 6 20.59 -9.91 -15.91
C SER A 6 20.71 -11.40 -15.61
N GLY A 7 19.55 -12.04 -15.43
CA GLY A 7 19.49 -13.47 -15.10
C GLY A 7 19.54 -13.80 -13.60
N SER A 8 19.77 -12.85 -12.71
CA SER A 8 19.72 -13.08 -11.26
C SER A 8 18.31 -13.42 -10.79
N ASN A 9 18.19 -14.39 -9.87
CA ASN A 9 16.97 -14.57 -9.12
C ASN A 9 16.79 -13.38 -8.15
N SER A 10 15.57 -13.17 -7.68
CA SER A 10 15.25 -12.14 -6.70
C SER A 10 14.45 -12.69 -5.53
N SER A 11 14.62 -12.11 -4.38
CA SER A 11 13.87 -12.47 -3.16
C SER A 11 13.50 -11.23 -2.36
N ILE A 12 12.56 -11.39 -1.44
CA ILE A 12 12.28 -10.41 -0.40
C ILE A 12 13.40 -10.50 0.63
N LEU A 13 14.22 -9.45 0.73
CA LEU A 13 15.34 -9.38 1.64
C LEU A 13 14.92 -8.98 3.06
N SER A 14 13.88 -8.15 3.15
CA SER A 14 13.40 -7.62 4.43
C SER A 14 11.96 -7.13 4.33
N VAL A 15 11.35 -6.95 5.50
CA VAL A 15 10.00 -6.39 5.66
C VAL A 15 10.04 -5.27 6.68
N GLY A 16 9.36 -4.16 6.40
CA GLY A 16 9.09 -3.08 7.33
C GLY A 16 7.59 -2.83 7.45
N ILE A 17 7.14 -2.33 8.58
CA ILE A 17 5.72 -2.07 8.84
C ILE A 17 5.51 -0.74 9.54
N ASN A 18 4.36 -0.13 9.27
CA ASN A 18 3.80 0.93 10.10
C ASN A 18 2.36 0.57 10.45
N ARG A 19 2.07 0.46 11.73
CA ARG A 19 0.70 0.32 12.24
C ARG A 19 0.20 1.68 12.68
N ALA A 20 -0.93 2.10 12.16
CA ALA A 20 -1.60 3.31 12.62
C ALA A 20 -1.83 3.29 14.14
N THR A 21 -1.81 4.46 14.78
CA THR A 21 -1.70 4.56 16.24
C THR A 21 -3.02 4.38 16.99
N ASN A 22 -4.15 4.85 16.41
CA ASN A 22 -5.42 4.85 17.09
C ASN A 22 -6.09 3.48 17.02
N LEU A 23 -6.18 2.79 18.14
CA LEU A 23 -6.91 1.52 18.25
C LEU A 23 -8.40 1.80 18.38
N VAL A 24 -9.20 1.28 17.46
CA VAL A 24 -10.64 1.51 17.40
C VAL A 24 -11.36 0.16 17.56
N PRO A 25 -12.05 -0.08 18.70
CA PRO A 25 -12.83 -1.30 18.91
C PRO A 25 -14.14 -1.27 18.12
N ASN A 26 -14.77 -2.43 17.96
CA ASN A 26 -16.08 -2.54 17.30
C ASN A 26 -17.13 -1.65 17.98
N SER A 27 -17.08 -1.53 19.31
CA SER A 27 -18.01 -0.68 20.08
C SER A 27 -18.03 0.79 19.63
N ALA A 28 -16.95 1.30 19.06
CA ALA A 28 -16.88 2.67 18.54
C ALA A 28 -17.56 2.84 17.15
N ILE A 29 -17.94 1.75 16.50
CA ILE A 29 -18.49 1.75 15.14
C ILE A 29 -19.94 1.26 15.10
N VAL A 30 -20.29 0.27 15.90
CA VAL A 30 -21.56 -0.47 15.81
C VAL A 30 -22.80 0.42 15.87
N GLU A 31 -22.79 1.46 16.72
CA GLU A 31 -23.91 2.40 16.82
C GLU A 31 -24.16 3.19 15.52
N LYS A 32 -23.08 3.45 14.76
CA LYS A 32 -23.16 4.24 13.52
C LYS A 32 -23.66 3.44 12.34
N ILE A 33 -23.52 2.11 12.40
CA ILE A 33 -23.83 1.21 11.29
C ILE A 33 -25.00 0.25 11.61
N ASP A 34 -25.72 0.47 12.68
CA ASP A 34 -26.82 -0.40 13.13
C ASP A 34 -26.41 -1.88 13.15
N SER A 35 -25.38 -2.20 13.94
CA SER A 35 -24.81 -3.55 14.03
C SER A 35 -24.41 -3.90 15.47
N THR A 36 -23.83 -5.07 15.66
CA THR A 36 -23.29 -5.51 16.96
C THR A 36 -21.87 -6.02 16.83
N ASP A 37 -21.13 -6.03 17.94
CA ASP A 37 -19.77 -6.58 17.98
C ASP A 37 -19.75 -8.07 17.58
N GLU A 38 -20.71 -8.84 18.08
CA GLU A 38 -20.85 -10.27 17.78
C GLU A 38 -21.05 -10.50 16.27
N TRP A 39 -21.88 -9.66 15.63
CA TRP A 39 -22.13 -9.76 14.18
C TRP A 39 -20.85 -9.54 13.37
N ILE A 40 -20.05 -8.53 13.75
CA ILE A 40 -18.77 -8.24 13.08
C ILE A 40 -17.79 -9.40 13.28
N GLN A 41 -17.62 -9.86 14.53
CA GLN A 41 -16.67 -10.93 14.84
C GLN A 41 -17.03 -12.25 14.17
N GLN A 42 -18.29 -12.65 14.16
CA GLN A 42 -18.75 -13.88 13.51
C GLN A 42 -18.46 -13.89 12.00
N ARG A 43 -18.50 -12.75 11.34
CA ARG A 43 -18.30 -12.63 9.89
C ARG A 43 -16.86 -12.40 9.47
N THR A 44 -16.07 -11.77 10.31
CA THR A 44 -14.74 -11.28 9.91
C THR A 44 -13.63 -11.65 10.89
N GLY A 45 -13.96 -11.98 12.12
CA GLY A 45 -12.97 -12.12 13.20
C GLY A 45 -12.38 -10.80 13.68
N ILE A 46 -12.84 -9.64 13.17
CA ILE A 46 -12.30 -8.33 13.54
C ILE A 46 -12.86 -7.91 14.89
N GLU A 47 -11.99 -7.72 15.88
CA GLU A 47 -12.31 -7.14 17.18
C GLU A 47 -11.98 -5.64 17.23
N THR A 48 -10.87 -5.28 16.60
CA THR A 48 -10.35 -3.90 16.56
C THR A 48 -9.73 -3.60 15.19
N ARG A 49 -9.66 -2.31 14.84
CA ARG A 49 -8.85 -1.81 13.70
C ARG A 49 -8.03 -0.62 14.15
N ARG A 50 -7.14 -0.18 13.28
CA ARG A 50 -6.29 0.98 13.56
C ARG A 50 -6.53 2.06 12.53
N PHE A 51 -6.71 3.28 12.99
CA PHE A 51 -6.80 4.46 12.15
C PHE A 51 -5.60 5.38 12.41
N ALA A 52 -5.09 5.98 11.36
CA ALA A 52 -4.06 6.99 11.45
C ALA A 52 -4.63 8.28 12.07
N ALA A 53 -3.77 9.05 12.70
CA ALA A 53 -4.14 10.39 13.14
C ALA A 53 -4.45 11.27 11.90
N LYS A 54 -5.23 12.32 12.11
CA LYS A 54 -5.74 13.17 11.01
C LYS A 54 -4.60 13.79 10.18
N ASP A 55 -3.50 14.14 10.82
CA ASP A 55 -2.31 14.77 10.26
C ASP A 55 -1.28 13.78 9.68
N VAL A 56 -1.49 12.47 9.85
CA VAL A 56 -0.63 11.42 9.30
C VAL A 56 -1.10 11.04 7.89
N SER A 57 -0.23 11.15 6.92
CA SER A 57 -0.51 10.84 5.52
C SER A 57 -0.08 9.41 5.13
N VAL A 58 -0.52 8.96 3.94
CA VAL A 58 -0.02 7.74 3.28
C VAL A 58 1.50 7.77 3.14
N VAL A 59 2.07 8.93 2.77
CA VAL A 59 3.52 9.12 2.61
C VAL A 59 4.24 8.97 3.95
N ASP A 60 3.69 9.48 5.05
CA ASP A 60 4.30 9.34 6.38
C ASP A 60 4.35 7.88 6.81
N MET A 61 3.22 7.17 6.70
CA MET A 61 3.15 5.74 7.03
C MET A 61 4.10 4.91 6.15
N GLY A 62 4.09 5.16 4.84
CA GLY A 62 4.99 4.50 3.89
C GLY A 62 6.45 4.77 4.20
N THR A 63 6.81 6.01 4.60
CA THR A 63 8.16 6.39 4.98
C THR A 63 8.67 5.59 6.19
N VAL A 64 7.83 5.42 7.21
CA VAL A 64 8.20 4.62 8.41
C VAL A 64 8.45 3.17 8.05
N ALA A 65 7.54 2.55 7.28
CA ALA A 65 7.70 1.18 6.81
C ALA A 65 8.95 1.02 5.93
N ALA A 66 9.19 1.97 5.03
CA ALA A 66 10.35 2.00 4.13
C ALA A 66 11.68 2.02 4.89
N LYS A 67 11.83 2.95 5.84
CA LYS A 67 13.05 3.06 6.68
C LYS A 67 13.34 1.77 7.41
N GLN A 68 12.32 1.16 8.00
CA GLN A 68 12.46 -0.10 8.72
C GLN A 68 12.85 -1.26 7.79
N ALA A 69 12.28 -1.34 6.58
CA ALA A 69 12.65 -2.36 5.60
C ALA A 69 14.11 -2.21 5.15
N ILE A 70 14.55 -0.99 4.83
CA ILE A 70 15.93 -0.70 4.40
C ILE A 70 16.93 -1.05 5.49
N GLU A 71 16.67 -0.65 6.75
CA GLU A 71 17.52 -0.97 7.90
C GLU A 71 17.65 -2.47 8.11
N ARG A 72 16.54 -3.22 8.06
CA ARG A 72 16.53 -4.68 8.23
C ARG A 72 17.24 -5.41 7.09
N ALA A 73 17.21 -4.85 5.88
CA ALA A 73 18.01 -5.35 4.75
C ALA A 73 19.51 -5.06 4.91
N LYS A 74 19.91 -4.28 5.92
CA LYS A 74 21.28 -3.77 6.11
C LYS A 74 21.77 -2.96 4.90
N LEU A 75 20.86 -2.20 4.30
CA LEU A 75 21.09 -1.29 3.20
C LEU A 75 20.97 0.16 3.64
N THR A 76 21.35 1.06 2.76
CA THR A 76 21.12 2.50 2.88
C THR A 76 20.12 2.97 1.81
N ALA A 77 19.60 4.16 1.96
CA ALA A 77 18.72 4.75 0.95
C ALA A 77 19.41 4.91 -0.43
N ALA A 78 20.73 5.05 -0.45
CA ALA A 78 21.52 5.15 -1.68
C ALA A 78 21.61 3.82 -2.45
N ASP A 79 21.30 2.70 -1.81
CA ASP A 79 21.31 1.37 -2.43
C ASP A 79 19.98 1.04 -3.12
N ILE A 80 18.95 1.87 -2.96
CA ILE A 80 17.62 1.68 -3.57
C ILE A 80 17.61 2.33 -4.95
N ASP A 81 17.33 1.53 -5.98
CA ASP A 81 17.27 1.98 -7.36
C ASP A 81 15.85 2.39 -7.78
N VAL A 82 14.82 1.71 -7.24
CA VAL A 82 13.42 1.96 -7.58
C VAL A 82 12.54 1.88 -6.34
N ILE A 83 11.57 2.79 -6.25
CA ILE A 83 10.52 2.82 -5.23
C ILE A 83 9.16 2.72 -5.91
N ILE A 84 8.36 1.73 -5.53
CA ILE A 84 7.00 1.52 -6.00
C ILE A 84 6.07 1.67 -4.81
N LEU A 85 5.14 2.64 -4.87
CA LEU A 85 4.06 2.77 -3.91
C LEU A 85 2.77 2.22 -4.49
N ALA A 86 2.27 1.12 -3.95
CA ALA A 86 0.93 0.61 -4.22
C ALA A 86 -0.05 1.28 -3.26
N SER A 87 -0.91 2.15 -3.78
CA SER A 87 -1.92 2.88 -3.02
C SER A 87 -3.06 3.34 -3.92
N ILE A 88 -4.28 3.36 -3.36
CA ILE A 88 -5.46 4.00 -3.95
C ILE A 88 -5.98 5.16 -3.11
N THR A 89 -5.35 5.43 -1.98
CA THR A 89 -5.76 6.49 -1.04
C THR A 89 -4.77 7.66 -1.00
N TYR A 90 -3.71 7.61 -1.81
CA TYR A 90 -2.86 8.78 -1.98
C TYR A 90 -3.59 9.85 -2.83
N PRO A 91 -3.82 11.07 -2.30
CA PRO A 91 -4.78 12.00 -2.88
C PRO A 91 -4.28 12.78 -4.10
N HIS A 92 -2.99 12.73 -4.41
CA HIS A 92 -2.40 13.51 -5.50
C HIS A 92 -2.00 12.60 -6.66
N GLN A 93 -2.32 13.03 -7.89
CA GLN A 93 -1.83 12.34 -9.08
C GLN A 93 -0.40 12.71 -9.41
N THR A 94 0.03 13.92 -9.01
CA THR A 94 1.40 14.41 -9.20
C THR A 94 1.74 15.47 -8.14
N PRO A 95 2.96 15.43 -7.57
CA PRO A 95 3.95 14.35 -7.72
C PRO A 95 3.46 13.02 -7.12
N SER A 96 4.11 11.91 -7.49
CA SER A 96 3.77 10.58 -6.93
C SER A 96 4.05 10.51 -5.43
N GLY A 97 3.28 9.72 -4.69
CA GLY A 97 3.54 9.45 -3.27
C GLY A 97 4.88 8.76 -3.06
N ALA A 98 5.28 7.90 -3.99
CA ALA A 98 6.60 7.27 -4.00
C ALA A 98 7.74 8.29 -4.02
N SER A 99 7.60 9.39 -4.77
CA SER A 99 8.62 10.46 -4.79
C SER A 99 8.71 11.21 -3.45
N GLY A 100 7.58 11.39 -2.76
CA GLY A 100 7.55 11.93 -1.41
C GLY A 100 8.28 11.03 -0.41
N ILE A 101 8.04 9.72 -0.48
CA ILE A 101 8.74 8.74 0.34
C ILE A 101 10.24 8.74 0.01
N ALA A 102 10.62 8.78 -1.28
CA ALA A 102 12.02 8.86 -1.71
C ALA A 102 12.75 10.05 -1.06
N ALA A 103 12.13 11.23 -1.09
CA ALA A 103 12.66 12.42 -0.44
C ALA A 103 12.83 12.23 1.07
N ASN A 104 11.81 11.69 1.74
CA ASN A 104 11.81 11.51 3.20
C ASN A 104 12.83 10.48 3.72
N ILE A 105 13.20 9.51 2.89
CA ILE A 105 14.23 8.51 3.24
C ILE A 105 15.61 8.88 2.71
N GLY A 106 15.75 9.89 1.87
CA GLY A 106 17.00 10.30 1.26
C GLY A 106 17.43 9.49 0.03
N ALA A 107 16.50 8.76 -0.63
CA ALA A 107 16.76 7.98 -1.83
C ALA A 107 16.66 8.85 -3.10
N ASN A 108 17.42 9.96 -3.16
CA ASN A 108 17.29 11.01 -4.15
C ASN A 108 17.60 10.61 -5.61
N LYS A 109 18.17 9.42 -5.82
CA LYS A 109 18.50 8.89 -7.15
C LYS A 109 17.58 7.74 -7.59
N ALA A 110 16.73 7.26 -6.71
CA ALA A 110 15.80 6.20 -7.01
C ALA A 110 14.71 6.68 -7.99
N ALA A 111 14.38 5.87 -8.98
CA ALA A 111 13.16 6.07 -9.75
C ALA A 111 11.96 5.83 -8.80
N ALA A 112 10.93 6.68 -8.88
CA ALA A 112 9.80 6.60 -7.94
C ALA A 112 8.48 6.79 -8.67
N PHE A 113 7.56 5.84 -8.52
CA PHE A 113 6.22 5.89 -9.12
C PHE A 113 5.19 5.17 -8.29
N ASP A 114 3.92 5.55 -8.48
CA ASP A 114 2.78 4.94 -7.82
C ASP A 114 2.13 3.89 -8.73
N LEU A 115 1.56 2.86 -8.11
CA LEU A 115 0.86 1.76 -8.75
C LEU A 115 -0.55 1.65 -8.18
N ALA A 116 -1.54 1.97 -9.00
CA ALA A 116 -2.95 1.89 -8.64
C ALA A 116 -3.56 0.59 -9.19
N ALA A 117 -3.63 -0.44 -8.35
CA ALA A 117 -4.28 -1.71 -8.66
C ALA A 117 -5.00 -2.29 -7.43
N ALA A 118 -5.46 -1.42 -6.53
CA ALA A 118 -6.19 -1.77 -5.31
C ALA A 118 -5.55 -2.96 -4.56
N CYS A 119 -6.33 -3.98 -4.21
CA CYS A 119 -5.88 -5.15 -3.45
C CYS A 119 -4.74 -5.93 -4.13
N ALA A 120 -4.62 -5.87 -5.46
CA ALA A 120 -3.54 -6.52 -6.22
C ALA A 120 -2.26 -5.67 -6.31
N GLY A 121 -2.32 -4.38 -5.95
CA GLY A 121 -1.22 -3.43 -6.16
C GLY A 121 0.11 -3.87 -5.59
N PHE A 122 0.13 -4.33 -4.34
CA PHE A 122 1.37 -4.78 -3.71
C PHE A 122 1.96 -6.03 -4.40
N THR A 123 1.14 -7.01 -4.75
CA THR A 123 1.60 -8.22 -5.44
C THR A 123 2.07 -7.92 -6.86
N TYR A 124 1.42 -7.00 -7.55
CA TYR A 124 1.89 -6.51 -8.85
C TYR A 124 3.23 -5.77 -8.71
N GLY A 125 3.39 -4.95 -7.68
CA GLY A 125 4.65 -4.29 -7.35
C GLY A 125 5.80 -5.29 -7.14
N ILE A 126 5.54 -6.41 -6.46
CA ILE A 126 6.53 -7.50 -6.28
C ILE A 126 6.90 -8.12 -7.65
N GLY A 127 5.91 -8.38 -8.50
CA GLY A 127 6.17 -8.90 -9.85
C GLY A 127 7.03 -7.97 -10.69
N ILE A 128 6.71 -6.67 -10.68
CA ILE A 128 7.49 -5.64 -11.38
C ILE A 128 8.92 -5.57 -10.82
N ALA A 129 9.07 -5.56 -9.49
CA ALA A 129 10.38 -5.53 -8.83
C ALA A 129 11.26 -6.72 -9.25
N LYS A 130 10.70 -7.93 -9.25
CA LYS A 130 11.36 -9.14 -9.72
C LYS A 130 11.86 -8.96 -11.17
N ASP A 131 11.00 -8.47 -12.05
CA ASP A 131 11.34 -8.34 -13.48
C ASP A 131 12.36 -7.22 -13.74
N LEU A 132 12.32 -6.12 -12.99
CA LEU A 132 13.35 -5.07 -13.04
C LEU A 132 14.72 -5.59 -12.61
N ILE A 133 14.78 -6.44 -11.58
CA ILE A 133 16.03 -7.05 -11.11
C ILE A 133 16.55 -8.06 -12.12
N LYS A 134 15.67 -8.94 -12.61
CA LYS A 134 16.02 -9.96 -13.60
C LYS A 134 16.48 -9.34 -14.92
N GLY A 135 15.89 -8.22 -15.32
CA GLY A 135 16.27 -7.46 -16.50
C GLY A 135 17.51 -6.58 -16.32
N GLY A 136 18.12 -6.55 -15.13
CA GLY A 136 19.31 -5.75 -14.84
C GLY A 136 19.05 -4.24 -14.73
N THR A 137 17.80 -3.81 -14.75
CA THR A 137 17.43 -2.38 -14.64
C THR A 137 17.61 -1.85 -13.21
N ALA A 138 17.37 -2.69 -12.22
CA ALA A 138 17.52 -2.37 -10.80
C ALA A 138 18.24 -3.51 -10.07
N LYS A 139 18.93 -3.18 -8.98
CA LYS A 139 19.48 -4.15 -8.04
C LYS A 139 18.58 -4.30 -6.81
N HIS A 140 18.13 -3.19 -6.24
CA HIS A 140 17.22 -3.20 -5.09
C HIS A 140 16.00 -2.36 -5.39
N VAL A 141 14.82 -2.94 -5.20
CA VAL A 141 13.53 -2.29 -5.39
C VAL A 141 12.80 -2.29 -4.06
N LEU A 142 12.36 -1.11 -3.64
CA LEU A 142 11.52 -0.93 -2.46
C LEU A 142 10.05 -0.93 -2.92
N VAL A 143 9.28 -1.93 -2.50
CA VAL A 143 7.85 -2.02 -2.78
C VAL A 143 7.09 -1.72 -1.50
N ILE A 144 6.16 -0.76 -1.56
CA ILE A 144 5.41 -0.25 -0.42
C ILE A 144 3.93 -0.39 -0.73
N GLY A 145 3.16 -0.98 0.18
CA GLY A 145 1.72 -0.87 0.21
C GLY A 145 1.34 0.05 1.37
N ALA A 146 0.62 1.13 1.10
CA ALA A 146 0.20 2.06 2.14
C ALA A 146 -1.18 2.63 1.84
N GLU A 147 -2.08 2.55 2.83
CA GLU A 147 -3.44 3.03 2.70
C GLU A 147 -3.89 3.82 3.93
N LYS A 148 -4.56 4.93 3.69
CA LYS A 148 -5.37 5.66 4.67
C LYS A 148 -6.81 5.65 4.22
N ILE A 149 -7.39 4.47 4.22
CA ILE A 149 -8.74 4.23 3.70
C ILE A 149 -9.81 4.89 4.58
N SER A 150 -9.49 5.17 5.85
CA SER A 150 -10.38 5.88 6.77
C SER A 150 -10.77 7.28 6.29
N ASP A 151 -9.96 7.93 5.45
CA ASP A 151 -10.28 9.25 4.85
C ASP A 151 -11.37 9.15 3.77
N PHE A 152 -11.61 7.94 3.23
CA PHE A 152 -12.53 7.69 2.11
C PHE A 152 -13.75 6.85 2.51
N THR A 153 -13.67 6.12 3.61
CA THR A 153 -14.77 5.27 4.08
C THR A 153 -15.87 6.11 4.71
N ASN A 154 -17.12 5.90 4.30
CA ASN A 154 -18.27 6.47 4.99
C ASN A 154 -18.44 5.77 6.36
N PRO A 155 -18.34 6.50 7.49
CA PRO A 155 -18.39 5.87 8.83
C PRO A 155 -19.77 5.33 9.20
N THR A 156 -20.81 5.60 8.40
CA THR A 156 -22.17 5.09 8.60
C THR A 156 -22.55 3.99 7.63
N ASP A 157 -21.64 3.63 6.72
CA ASP A 157 -21.89 2.55 5.79
C ASP A 157 -21.73 1.18 6.46
N ARG A 158 -22.84 0.46 6.59
CA ARG A 158 -22.89 -0.86 7.21
C ARG A 158 -22.08 -1.91 6.48
N ALA A 159 -21.82 -1.72 5.17
CA ALA A 159 -21.11 -2.70 4.36
C ALA A 159 -19.60 -2.61 4.54
N THR A 160 -19.05 -1.41 4.74
CA THR A 160 -17.61 -1.17 4.63
C THR A 160 -16.96 -0.55 5.87
N ALA A 161 -17.69 0.20 6.71
CA ALA A 161 -17.10 0.96 7.81
C ALA A 161 -16.35 0.12 8.86
N PHE A 162 -16.66 -1.17 8.98
CA PHE A 162 -16.03 -2.06 9.97
C PHE A 162 -14.87 -2.88 9.41
N ILE A 163 -14.70 -2.98 8.09
CA ILE A 163 -13.72 -3.87 7.45
C ILE A 163 -12.35 -3.19 7.33
N PHE A 164 -12.32 -1.92 6.97
CA PHE A 164 -11.10 -1.22 6.60
C PHE A 164 -10.33 -0.64 7.78
N ALA A 165 -9.02 -0.45 7.55
CA ALA A 165 -8.09 0.14 8.50
C ALA A 165 -6.96 0.86 7.75
N ASP A 166 -6.16 1.64 8.48
CA ASP A 166 -5.01 2.36 7.95
C ASP A 166 -3.70 1.67 8.32
N GLY A 167 -2.72 1.76 7.45
CA GLY A 167 -1.39 1.24 7.70
C GLY A 167 -0.49 1.21 6.48
N ALA A 168 0.74 0.79 6.69
CA ALA A 168 1.71 0.58 5.62
C ALA A 168 2.58 -0.64 5.88
N GLY A 169 2.95 -1.31 4.80
CA GLY A 169 3.98 -2.33 4.76
C GLY A 169 4.96 -2.05 3.63
N ALA A 170 6.22 -2.38 3.81
CA ALA A 170 7.25 -2.23 2.79
C ALA A 170 8.16 -3.45 2.77
N VAL A 171 8.64 -3.79 1.58
CA VAL A 171 9.68 -4.81 1.41
C VAL A 171 10.79 -4.29 0.53
N VAL A 172 12.01 -4.72 0.82
CA VAL A 172 13.13 -4.61 -0.10
C VAL A 172 13.21 -5.90 -0.89
N VAL A 173 13.11 -5.80 -2.20
CA VAL A 173 13.37 -6.89 -3.13
C VAL A 173 14.76 -6.71 -3.70
N GLY A 174 15.55 -7.77 -3.72
CA GLY A 174 16.94 -7.73 -4.21
C GLY A 174 17.39 -9.07 -4.79
N PRO A 175 18.59 -9.11 -5.37
CA PRO A 175 19.13 -10.32 -6.02
C PRO A 175 19.41 -11.43 -4.98
N THR A 176 19.26 -12.67 -5.45
CA THR A 176 19.62 -13.87 -4.68
C THR A 176 20.18 -14.94 -5.61
N ASN A 177 21.01 -15.83 -5.04
CA ASN A 177 21.50 -17.02 -5.74
C ASN A 177 20.58 -18.24 -5.57
N GLU A 178 19.57 -18.12 -4.71
CA GLU A 178 18.61 -19.18 -4.44
C GLU A 178 17.33 -19.01 -5.27
N ILE A 179 16.46 -20.00 -5.24
CA ILE A 179 15.10 -19.88 -5.78
C ILE A 179 14.34 -18.92 -4.87
N GLY A 180 14.00 -17.77 -5.40
CA GLY A 180 13.28 -16.73 -4.67
C GLY A 180 11.87 -16.53 -5.20
N ILE A 181 11.55 -15.32 -5.69
CA ILE A 181 10.25 -14.98 -6.26
C ILE A 181 10.07 -15.69 -7.60
N GLY A 182 9.09 -16.60 -7.66
CA GLY A 182 8.77 -17.37 -8.85
C GLY A 182 8.11 -16.57 -9.97
N PRO A 183 7.65 -17.22 -11.04
CA PRO A 183 6.88 -16.59 -12.11
C PRO A 183 5.63 -15.89 -11.56
N THR A 184 5.35 -14.69 -12.04
CA THR A 184 4.17 -13.94 -11.64
C THR A 184 2.96 -14.41 -12.45
N ALA A 185 1.90 -14.81 -11.77
CA ALA A 185 0.60 -15.04 -12.38
C ALA A 185 -0.26 -13.79 -12.18
N TRP A 186 -0.69 -13.18 -13.27
CA TRP A 186 -1.57 -12.00 -13.24
C TRP A 186 -2.82 -12.28 -14.03
N GLY A 187 -3.84 -11.49 -13.74
CA GLY A 187 -5.09 -11.54 -14.47
C GLY A 187 -6.04 -10.48 -13.95
N SER A 188 -7.07 -10.22 -14.70
CA SER A 188 -8.21 -9.41 -14.30
C SER A 188 -9.48 -9.95 -14.94
N ASP A 189 -10.60 -9.78 -14.27
CA ASP A 189 -11.93 -9.96 -14.84
C ASP A 189 -12.51 -8.58 -15.15
N SER A 190 -12.28 -8.11 -16.37
CA SER A 190 -12.68 -6.76 -16.80
C SER A 190 -14.22 -6.59 -16.91
N ASP A 191 -14.95 -7.68 -17.02
CA ASP A 191 -16.42 -7.64 -17.06
C ASP A 191 -17.02 -7.33 -15.68
N GLN A 192 -16.24 -7.57 -14.61
CA GLN A 192 -16.61 -7.30 -13.22
C GLN A 192 -16.04 -5.97 -12.68
N ARG A 193 -15.60 -5.05 -13.55
CA ARG A 193 -14.96 -3.79 -13.16
C ARG A 193 -15.80 -2.94 -12.20
N ASP A 194 -17.11 -3.07 -12.24
CA ASP A 194 -18.06 -2.30 -11.44
C ASP A 194 -18.42 -2.99 -10.11
N ALA A 195 -17.88 -4.18 -9.83
CA ALA A 195 -18.17 -4.95 -8.62
C ALA A 195 -17.60 -4.29 -7.34
N ILE A 196 -16.43 -3.63 -7.45
CA ILE A 196 -15.82 -2.87 -6.35
C ILE A 196 -15.30 -1.54 -6.93
N THR A 197 -15.90 -0.43 -6.51
CA THR A 197 -15.58 0.89 -7.05
C THR A 197 -15.38 1.91 -5.94
N MET A 198 -14.57 2.94 -6.22
CA MET A 198 -14.52 4.18 -5.44
C MET A 198 -15.17 5.29 -6.26
N SER A 199 -15.91 6.19 -5.61
CA SER A 199 -16.42 7.39 -6.26
C SER A 199 -15.27 8.25 -6.78
N SER A 200 -15.45 8.85 -7.95
CA SER A 200 -14.47 9.76 -8.52
C SER A 200 -14.22 10.95 -7.57
N TRP A 201 -12.96 11.32 -7.39
CA TRP A 201 -12.63 12.55 -6.64
C TRP A 201 -13.21 13.82 -7.29
N LEU A 202 -13.55 13.80 -8.57
CA LEU A 202 -14.26 14.88 -9.25
C LEU A 202 -15.70 15.03 -8.75
N ASP A 203 -16.33 13.93 -8.37
CA ASP A 203 -17.71 13.94 -7.88
C ASP A 203 -17.80 14.59 -6.50
N TYR A 204 -16.71 14.55 -5.69
CA TYR A 204 -16.65 15.24 -4.40
C TYR A 204 -16.63 16.76 -4.49
N LYS A 205 -16.28 17.34 -5.65
CA LYS A 205 -16.32 18.78 -5.87
C LYS A 205 -17.72 19.31 -6.21
N ASN A 206 -18.60 18.45 -6.67
CA ASN A 206 -19.89 18.84 -7.24
C ASN A 206 -21.07 18.57 -6.31
N THR A 207 -20.87 17.98 -5.15
CA THR A 207 -21.95 17.66 -4.22
C THR A 207 -21.55 17.97 -2.79
N ASP A 208 -22.34 18.82 -2.12
CA ASP A 208 -22.43 18.89 -0.65
C ASP A 208 -23.06 17.60 -0.05
N ALA A 209 -23.27 16.58 -0.86
CA ALA A 209 -24.02 15.41 -0.53
C ALA A 209 -23.14 14.16 -0.54
N ASP A 210 -23.18 13.50 0.59
CA ASP A 210 -22.89 12.06 0.81
C ASP A 210 -21.64 11.50 0.10
N ARG A 211 -20.56 11.40 0.88
CA ARG A 211 -19.48 10.47 0.59
C ARG A 211 -20.08 9.06 0.48
N LYS A 212 -20.47 8.69 -0.74
CA LYS A 212 -20.83 7.30 -1.00
C LYS A 212 -19.54 6.50 -0.96
N SER A 213 -19.53 5.58 -0.04
CA SER A 213 -18.46 4.66 0.30
C SER A 213 -17.97 3.85 -0.89
N VAL A 214 -16.76 3.38 -0.74
CA VAL A 214 -16.23 2.21 -1.46
C VAL A 214 -17.20 1.04 -1.27
N VAL A 215 -17.80 0.55 -2.33
CA VAL A 215 -18.53 -0.70 -2.37
C VAL A 215 -17.93 -1.55 -3.47
#